data_3f9fe513f730c2fc8766a09918ce9530
#
_entry.id   3f9fe513f730c2fc8766a09918ce9530
#
_cell.length_a   1.000
_cell.length_b   1.000
_cell.length_c   1.000
_cell.angle_alpha   90.00
_cell.angle_beta   90.00
_cell.angle_gamma   90.00
#
_symmetry.space_group_name_H-M   'P 1'
#
loop_
_entity.id
_entity.type
_entity.pdbx_description
1 polymer ?
#
loop_
_entity_poly.entity_id
_entity_poly.type
_entity_poly.pdbx_seq_one_letter_code
_entity_poly.pdbx_strand_id
1 'polypeptide(L)'
;LKADRLLTIAQLIHTYIPSVTSIGCFARITDSVNKTDEELQKLRQAGYNRLTIGVETGDDAALAFMNKGYQSKDILTQCQRLECAGIEYGFFYLTGISGKGNGVAGAKATAQIINQLHPFLVGPNMLTIYPDSELYQEIQKNRWTAESETEKYEEIKTLIQELTIPVAFAAMGASNAFQLYGHLPQDKEKLLSVVDQILSEV
;
A
#
# COMPACT_ATOMS: atom_id res chain seq x y z
N LEU A 1 5.78 -4.39 -16.44
CA LEU A 1 6.35 -4.08 -17.76
C LEU A 1 7.86 -3.85 -17.65
N LYS A 2 8.64 -4.19 -18.74
CA LYS A 2 10.07 -3.86 -18.84
C LYS A 2 10.26 -2.33 -19.00
N ALA A 3 11.41 -1.82 -18.59
CA ALA A 3 11.73 -0.40 -18.64
C ALA A 3 11.63 0.18 -20.05
N ASP A 4 12.18 -0.49 -21.07
CA ASP A 4 12.13 -0.03 -22.47
C ASP A 4 10.70 0.22 -22.95
N ARG A 5 9.77 -0.68 -22.59
CA ARG A 5 8.36 -0.49 -22.97
C ARG A 5 7.71 0.69 -22.27
N LEU A 6 8.06 0.92 -20.99
CA LEU A 6 7.58 2.09 -20.25
C LEU A 6 8.15 3.39 -20.86
N LEU A 7 9.42 3.40 -21.24
CA LEU A 7 10.05 4.53 -21.94
C LEU A 7 9.37 4.84 -23.28
N THR A 8 9.04 3.79 -24.07
CA THR A 8 8.28 3.96 -25.30
C THR A 8 6.89 4.56 -25.05
N ILE A 9 6.19 4.11 -23.99
CA ILE A 9 4.88 4.66 -23.60
C ILE A 9 5.02 6.13 -23.22
N ALA A 10 6.03 6.50 -22.41
CA ALA A 10 6.28 7.89 -22.05
C ALA A 10 6.55 8.77 -23.28
N GLN A 11 7.35 8.29 -24.22
CA GLN A 11 7.62 8.98 -25.47
C GLN A 11 6.34 9.24 -26.28
N LEU A 12 5.46 8.25 -26.38
CA LEU A 12 4.16 8.41 -27.05
C LEU A 12 3.28 9.42 -26.32
N ILE A 13 3.21 9.36 -24.98
CA ILE A 13 2.44 10.33 -24.19
C ILE A 13 2.94 11.74 -24.49
N HIS A 14 4.24 12.01 -24.41
CA HIS A 14 4.79 13.34 -24.68
C HIS A 14 4.64 13.79 -26.13
N THR A 15 4.61 12.85 -27.08
CA THR A 15 4.39 13.16 -28.48
C THR A 15 2.94 13.62 -28.73
N TYR A 16 1.97 12.91 -28.17
CA TYR A 16 0.55 13.19 -28.43
C TYR A 16 -0.09 14.13 -27.42
N ILE A 17 0.50 14.25 -26.22
CA ILE A 17 0.02 15.14 -25.15
C ILE A 17 1.21 15.91 -24.57
N PRO A 18 1.75 16.90 -25.30
CA PRO A 18 2.98 17.61 -24.92
C PRO A 18 2.90 18.37 -23.58
N SER A 19 1.68 18.66 -23.12
CA SER A 19 1.45 19.35 -21.84
C SER A 19 1.59 18.47 -20.60
N VAL A 20 1.76 17.14 -20.76
CA VAL A 20 1.95 16.22 -19.63
C VAL A 20 3.33 16.42 -19.03
N THR A 21 3.36 16.76 -17.76
CA THR A 21 4.60 16.95 -16.98
C THR A 21 4.87 15.79 -16.00
N SER A 22 3.87 14.94 -15.78
CA SER A 22 3.93 13.84 -14.80
C SER A 22 3.18 12.62 -15.31
N ILE A 23 3.80 11.46 -15.20
CA ILE A 23 3.20 10.16 -15.49
C ILE A 23 3.15 9.38 -14.18
N GLY A 24 1.94 9.07 -13.72
CA GLY A 24 1.69 8.18 -12.59
C GLY A 24 1.29 6.79 -13.06
N CYS A 25 1.61 5.76 -12.29
CA CYS A 25 1.12 4.42 -12.56
C CYS A 25 1.04 3.57 -11.28
N PHE A 26 0.28 2.47 -11.36
CA PHE A 26 0.30 1.43 -10.35
C PHE A 26 1.52 0.52 -10.53
N ALA A 27 2.10 0.11 -9.42
CA ALA A 27 3.24 -0.80 -9.37
C ALA A 27 3.10 -1.79 -8.21
N ARG A 28 3.78 -2.92 -8.34
CA ARG A 28 4.05 -3.85 -7.24
C ARG A 28 5.51 -3.72 -6.83
N ILE A 29 5.85 -4.16 -5.64
CA ILE A 29 7.25 -4.21 -5.18
C ILE A 29 8.12 -5.00 -6.17
N THR A 30 7.64 -6.13 -6.66
CA THR A 30 8.31 -6.97 -7.65
C THR A 30 8.58 -6.27 -8.99
N ASP A 31 7.81 -5.24 -9.34
CA ASP A 31 8.06 -4.46 -10.56
C ASP A 31 9.33 -3.61 -10.45
N SER A 32 9.67 -3.13 -9.25
CA SER A 32 10.92 -2.39 -8.98
C SER A 32 12.12 -3.32 -8.89
N VAL A 33 11.97 -4.51 -8.28
CA VAL A 33 13.04 -5.53 -8.21
C VAL A 33 13.60 -5.86 -9.60
N ASN A 34 12.74 -5.91 -10.60
CA ASN A 34 13.11 -6.27 -11.98
C ASN A 34 13.66 -5.10 -12.81
N LYS A 35 14.08 -4.00 -12.18
CA LYS A 35 14.69 -2.83 -12.84
C LYS A 35 16.01 -2.48 -12.20
N THR A 36 16.97 -2.07 -13.01
CA THR A 36 18.23 -1.51 -12.50
C THR A 36 18.02 -0.07 -12.00
N ASP A 37 18.98 0.45 -11.22
CA ASP A 37 18.91 1.83 -10.74
C ASP A 37 19.00 2.83 -11.89
N GLU A 38 19.77 2.53 -12.93
CA GLU A 38 19.86 3.32 -14.16
C GLU A 38 18.52 3.32 -14.92
N GLU A 39 17.81 2.20 -14.94
CA GLU A 39 16.48 2.13 -15.54
C GLU A 39 15.46 2.96 -14.76
N LEU A 40 15.50 2.95 -13.42
CA LEU A 40 14.65 3.79 -12.59
C LEU A 40 14.93 5.28 -12.83
N GLN A 41 16.20 5.68 -12.92
CA GLN A 41 16.59 7.05 -13.24
C GLN A 41 16.10 7.48 -14.64
N LYS A 42 16.23 6.62 -15.66
CA LYS A 42 15.69 6.88 -17.01
C LYS A 42 14.17 7.04 -17.00
N LEU A 43 13.47 6.20 -16.26
CA LEU A 43 12.02 6.30 -16.09
C LEU A 43 11.63 7.62 -15.42
N ARG A 44 12.36 8.03 -14.38
CA ARG A 44 12.15 9.34 -13.74
C ARG A 44 12.33 10.49 -14.71
N GLN A 45 13.41 10.47 -15.53
CA GLN A 45 13.67 11.47 -16.55
C GLN A 45 12.60 11.50 -17.64
N ALA A 46 12.01 10.34 -17.96
CA ALA A 46 10.91 10.21 -18.92
C ALA A 46 9.55 10.64 -18.35
N GLY A 47 9.49 11.13 -17.10
CA GLY A 47 8.27 11.67 -16.49
C GLY A 47 7.54 10.72 -15.54
N TYR A 48 8.01 9.48 -15.33
CA TYR A 48 7.47 8.60 -14.28
C TYR A 48 7.95 9.08 -12.92
N ASN A 49 7.19 9.95 -12.30
CA ASN A 49 7.60 10.60 -11.06
C ASN A 49 6.68 10.31 -9.88
N ARG A 50 5.59 9.56 -10.08
CA ARG A 50 4.63 9.24 -9.01
C ARG A 50 4.04 7.84 -9.17
N LEU A 51 4.27 6.97 -8.20
CA LEU A 51 3.78 5.59 -8.22
C LEU A 51 2.73 5.38 -7.13
N THR A 52 1.76 4.52 -7.41
CA THR A 52 0.90 3.92 -6.39
C THR A 52 1.28 2.45 -6.26
N ILE A 53 1.79 2.07 -5.08
CA ILE A 53 2.35 0.75 -4.84
C ILE A 53 1.43 -0.04 -3.90
N GLY A 54 0.96 -1.20 -4.36
CA GLY A 54 0.34 -2.18 -3.49
C GLY A 54 1.40 -2.86 -2.64
N VAL A 55 1.60 -2.38 -1.40
CA VAL A 55 2.48 -3.06 -0.42
C VAL A 55 1.72 -4.11 0.36
N GLU A 56 0.41 -4.02 0.36
CA GLU A 56 -0.56 -4.90 1.00
C GLU A 56 -0.39 -4.93 2.52
N THR A 57 0.75 -5.38 3.03
CA THR A 57 1.10 -5.45 4.45
C THR A 57 2.62 -5.57 4.63
N GLY A 58 3.10 -5.32 5.84
CA GLY A 58 4.46 -5.65 6.28
C GLY A 58 4.57 -6.99 7.00
N ASP A 59 3.48 -7.76 7.07
CA ASP A 59 3.44 -9.09 7.68
C ASP A 59 3.97 -10.14 6.69
N ASP A 60 5.17 -10.65 6.92
CA ASP A 60 5.82 -11.64 6.03
C ASP A 60 5.04 -12.96 5.96
N ALA A 61 4.34 -13.36 7.03
CA ALA A 61 3.51 -14.56 7.00
C ALA A 61 2.29 -14.38 6.09
N ALA A 62 1.63 -13.22 6.16
CA ALA A 62 0.53 -12.87 5.27
C ALA A 62 1.01 -12.72 3.81
N LEU A 63 2.14 -12.07 3.57
CA LEU A 63 2.73 -11.93 2.23
C LEU A 63 3.05 -13.30 1.60
N ALA A 64 3.61 -14.21 2.39
CA ALA A 64 3.91 -15.57 1.94
C ALA A 64 2.63 -16.39 1.66
N PHE A 65 1.65 -16.34 2.57
CA PHE A 65 0.38 -17.05 2.41
C PHE A 65 -0.39 -16.57 1.16
N MET A 66 -0.41 -15.26 0.93
CA MET A 66 -1.06 -14.63 -0.23
C MET A 66 -0.22 -14.69 -1.51
N ASN A 67 0.91 -15.39 -1.48
CA ASN A 67 1.80 -15.59 -2.64
C ASN A 67 2.18 -14.27 -3.34
N LYS A 68 2.53 -13.24 -2.55
CA LYS A 68 2.86 -11.91 -3.09
C LYS A 68 4.23 -11.85 -3.78
N GLY A 69 5.12 -12.82 -3.54
CA GLY A 69 6.41 -12.94 -4.20
C GLY A 69 7.48 -11.97 -3.71
N TYR A 70 7.29 -11.34 -2.55
CA TYR A 70 8.26 -10.46 -1.88
C TYR A 70 8.06 -10.54 -0.35
N GLN A 71 9.02 -10.00 0.39
CA GLN A 71 9.01 -9.88 1.85
C GLN A 71 9.02 -8.40 2.27
N SER A 72 8.75 -8.15 3.53
CA SER A 72 8.73 -6.80 4.12
C SER A 72 10.05 -6.03 3.91
N LYS A 73 11.20 -6.71 3.99
CA LYS A 73 12.52 -6.12 3.70
C LYS A 73 12.65 -5.63 2.25
N ASP A 74 11.94 -6.27 1.30
CA ASP A 74 11.96 -5.87 -0.11
C ASP A 74 11.20 -4.56 -0.30
N ILE A 75 10.13 -4.32 0.49
CA ILE A 75 9.41 -3.03 0.50
C ILE A 75 10.40 -1.92 0.83
N LEU A 76 11.12 -2.06 1.95
CA LEU A 76 12.11 -1.06 2.37
C LEU A 76 13.17 -0.82 1.30
N THR A 77 13.81 -1.89 0.82
CA THR A 77 14.89 -1.81 -0.16
C THR A 77 14.43 -1.17 -1.47
N GLN A 78 13.28 -1.60 -2.01
CA GLN A 78 12.82 -1.08 -3.30
C GLN A 78 12.34 0.36 -3.21
N CYS A 79 11.67 0.74 -2.12
CA CYS A 79 11.23 2.12 -1.93
C CYS A 79 12.42 3.08 -1.75
N GLN A 80 13.46 2.68 -1.02
CA GLN A 80 14.71 3.47 -0.94
C GLN A 80 15.37 3.66 -2.32
N ARG A 81 15.34 2.65 -3.20
CA ARG A 81 15.83 2.78 -4.58
C ARG A 81 14.98 3.77 -5.39
N LEU A 82 13.65 3.77 -5.21
CA LEU A 82 12.78 4.77 -5.82
C LEU A 82 13.09 6.18 -5.32
N GLU A 83 13.30 6.36 -4.02
CA GLU A 83 13.71 7.64 -3.42
C GLU A 83 15.05 8.13 -4.01
N CYS A 84 16.06 7.26 -4.12
CA CYS A 84 17.32 7.57 -4.76
C CYS A 84 17.17 7.99 -6.23
N ALA A 85 16.20 7.43 -6.94
CA ALA A 85 15.87 7.81 -8.31
C ALA A 85 15.02 9.09 -8.40
N GLY A 86 14.52 9.64 -7.29
CA GLY A 86 13.63 10.79 -7.23
C GLY A 86 12.21 10.48 -7.66
N ILE A 87 11.77 9.23 -7.54
CA ILE A 87 10.41 8.77 -7.84
C ILE A 87 9.61 8.76 -6.53
N GLU A 88 8.57 9.59 -6.45
CA GLU A 88 7.63 9.60 -5.32
C GLU A 88 6.70 8.40 -5.38
N TYR A 89 6.21 7.95 -4.23
CA TYR A 89 5.26 6.85 -4.16
C TYR A 89 4.27 7.01 -3.00
N GLY A 90 3.07 6.46 -3.20
CA GLY A 90 2.07 6.24 -2.16
C GLY A 90 1.78 4.74 -2.04
N PHE A 91 1.34 4.32 -0.87
CA PHE A 91 1.07 2.92 -0.56
C PHE A 91 -0.42 2.61 -0.52
N PHE A 92 -0.82 1.51 -1.12
CA PHE A 92 -2.04 0.82 -0.76
C PHE A 92 -1.71 -0.29 0.25
N TYR A 93 -2.38 -0.21 1.39
CA TYR A 93 -2.41 -1.20 2.46
C TYR A 93 -3.71 -1.99 2.37
N LEU A 94 -3.68 -3.29 2.62
CA LEU A 94 -4.85 -4.15 2.52
C LEU A 94 -5.26 -4.66 3.89
N THR A 95 -6.17 -3.94 4.54
CA THR A 95 -6.72 -4.26 5.85
C THR A 95 -7.42 -5.62 5.84
N GLY A 96 -7.13 -6.47 6.80
CA GLY A 96 -7.70 -7.80 6.93
C GLY A 96 -6.91 -8.90 6.22
N ILE A 97 -5.79 -8.58 5.54
CA ILE A 97 -5.00 -9.55 4.79
C ILE A 97 -4.27 -10.56 5.69
N SER A 98 -3.95 -10.19 6.92
CA SER A 98 -3.29 -11.06 7.89
C SER A 98 -4.21 -12.13 8.48
N GLY A 99 -5.52 -11.96 8.33
CA GLY A 99 -6.53 -12.89 8.82
C GLY A 99 -6.79 -12.78 10.31
N LYS A 100 -7.81 -13.49 10.77
CA LYS A 100 -8.38 -13.40 12.12
C LYS A 100 -7.31 -13.42 13.22
N GLY A 101 -7.36 -12.41 14.08
CA GLY A 101 -6.47 -12.25 15.24
C GLY A 101 -5.08 -11.70 14.92
N ASN A 102 -4.72 -11.47 13.64
CA ASN A 102 -3.36 -11.07 13.26
C ASN A 102 -3.27 -9.61 12.75
N GLY A 103 -4.38 -8.93 12.48
CA GLY A 103 -4.41 -7.60 11.86
C GLY A 103 -3.62 -6.55 12.63
N VAL A 104 -3.77 -6.49 13.96
CA VAL A 104 -3.02 -5.56 14.82
C VAL A 104 -1.50 -5.79 14.70
N ALA A 105 -1.05 -7.04 14.66
CA ALA A 105 0.37 -7.37 14.49
C ALA A 105 0.85 -6.99 13.07
N GLY A 106 0.04 -7.25 12.05
CA GLY A 106 0.30 -6.87 10.67
C GLY A 106 0.40 -5.36 10.48
N ALA A 107 -0.51 -4.59 11.10
CA ALA A 107 -0.46 -3.12 11.09
C ALA A 107 0.82 -2.56 11.73
N LYS A 108 1.23 -3.12 12.89
CA LYS A 108 2.49 -2.74 13.55
C LYS A 108 3.71 -3.04 12.68
N ALA A 109 3.79 -4.25 12.13
CA ALA A 109 4.88 -4.64 11.23
C ALA A 109 4.94 -3.71 10.00
N THR A 110 3.79 -3.36 9.44
CA THR A 110 3.68 -2.42 8.31
C THR A 110 4.16 -1.02 8.69
N ALA A 111 3.69 -0.48 9.81
CA ALA A 111 4.09 0.85 10.27
C ALA A 111 5.59 0.93 10.55
N GLN A 112 6.22 -0.13 11.10
CA GLN A 112 7.67 -0.20 11.32
C GLN A 112 8.48 -0.02 10.04
N ILE A 113 7.98 -0.53 8.90
CA ILE A 113 8.62 -0.36 7.60
C ILE A 113 8.35 1.03 7.06
N ILE A 114 7.09 1.46 7.06
CA ILE A 114 6.66 2.74 6.49
C ILE A 114 7.35 3.91 7.20
N ASN A 115 7.55 3.82 8.51
CA ASN A 115 8.23 4.86 9.30
C ASN A 115 9.72 5.07 8.94
N GLN A 116 10.31 4.20 8.12
CA GLN A 116 11.67 4.34 7.59
C GLN A 116 11.70 4.90 6.16
N LEU A 117 10.56 5.28 5.61
CA LEU A 117 10.34 5.68 4.23
C LEU A 117 9.60 7.02 4.16
N HIS A 118 9.47 7.58 2.94
CA HIS A 118 8.84 8.88 2.74
C HIS A 118 7.69 8.82 1.72
N PRO A 119 6.66 7.95 1.92
CA PRO A 119 5.51 7.91 1.04
C PRO A 119 4.70 9.21 1.15
N PHE A 120 4.15 9.68 0.02
CA PHE A 120 3.24 10.83 0.06
C PHE A 120 1.83 10.43 0.56
N LEU A 121 1.48 9.15 0.54
CA LEU A 121 0.16 8.61 0.89
C LEU A 121 0.27 7.22 1.50
N VAL A 122 -0.53 6.95 2.52
CA VAL A 122 -0.92 5.61 2.97
C VAL A 122 -2.43 5.47 2.82
N GLY A 123 -2.86 4.57 1.94
CA GLY A 123 -4.26 4.34 1.59
C GLY A 123 -4.74 2.94 1.98
N PRO A 124 -5.31 2.76 3.17
CA PRO A 124 -5.93 1.49 3.55
C PRO A 124 -7.18 1.20 2.71
N ASN A 125 -7.29 -0.05 2.26
CA ASN A 125 -8.49 -0.62 1.66
C ASN A 125 -8.81 -1.93 2.37
N MET A 126 -10.08 -2.21 2.63
CA MET A 126 -10.49 -3.47 3.25
C MET A 126 -10.49 -4.60 2.22
N LEU A 127 -9.98 -5.75 2.62
CA LEU A 127 -9.93 -6.96 1.81
C LEU A 127 -11.34 -7.40 1.43
N THR A 128 -11.58 -7.50 0.12
CA THR A 128 -12.78 -8.10 -0.44
C THR A 128 -12.46 -9.52 -0.90
N ILE A 129 -13.22 -10.49 -0.43
CA ILE A 129 -13.03 -11.91 -0.74
C ILE A 129 -14.04 -12.31 -1.82
N TYR A 130 -13.55 -12.64 -3.00
CA TYR A 130 -14.38 -13.07 -4.12
C TYR A 130 -14.57 -14.59 -4.11
N PRO A 131 -15.78 -15.11 -4.42
CA PRO A 131 -16.09 -16.56 -4.37
C PRO A 131 -15.23 -17.44 -5.32
N ASP A 132 -14.69 -16.88 -6.37
CA ASP A 132 -13.83 -17.54 -7.35
C ASP A 132 -12.32 -17.41 -7.06
N SER A 133 -11.95 -16.74 -5.94
CA SER A 133 -10.56 -16.56 -5.54
C SER A 133 -9.97 -17.80 -4.87
N GLU A 134 -8.65 -17.95 -4.98
CA GLU A 134 -7.91 -18.98 -4.22
C GLU A 134 -8.11 -18.80 -2.70
N LEU A 135 -8.13 -17.57 -2.21
CA LEU A 135 -8.37 -17.26 -0.80
C LEU A 135 -9.72 -17.80 -0.32
N TYR A 136 -10.78 -17.66 -1.12
CA TYR A 136 -12.09 -18.24 -0.78
C TYR A 136 -12.01 -19.76 -0.66
N GLN A 137 -11.26 -20.44 -1.52
CA GLN A 137 -11.04 -21.89 -1.43
C GLN A 137 -10.29 -22.28 -0.15
N GLU A 138 -9.32 -21.47 0.29
CA GLU A 138 -8.60 -21.69 1.57
C GLU A 138 -9.52 -21.53 2.77
N ILE A 139 -10.47 -20.59 2.72
CA ILE A 139 -11.52 -20.42 3.75
C ILE A 139 -12.41 -21.66 3.79
N GLN A 140 -12.87 -22.17 2.64
CA GLN A 140 -13.73 -23.36 2.58
C GLN A 140 -13.01 -24.62 3.14
N LYS A 141 -11.69 -24.65 3.06
CA LYS A 141 -10.84 -25.71 3.63
C LYS A 141 -10.48 -25.47 5.10
N ASN A 142 -10.99 -24.44 5.74
CA ASN A 142 -10.66 -24.01 7.12
C ASN A 142 -9.14 -23.76 7.33
N ARG A 143 -8.42 -23.32 6.29
CA ARG A 143 -6.98 -23.01 6.38
C ARG A 143 -6.70 -21.53 6.57
N TRP A 144 -7.71 -20.68 6.37
CA TRP A 144 -7.65 -19.27 6.65
C TRP A 144 -9.03 -18.75 7.08
N THR A 145 -9.06 -17.77 7.98
CA THR A 145 -10.29 -17.16 8.48
C THR A 145 -10.19 -15.65 8.31
N ALA A 146 -11.23 -15.04 7.77
CA ALA A 146 -11.31 -13.59 7.63
C ALA A 146 -11.39 -12.90 9.00
N GLU A 147 -10.84 -11.71 9.09
CA GLU A 147 -11.09 -10.81 10.21
C GLU A 147 -12.56 -10.38 10.24
N SER A 148 -13.07 -10.19 11.45
CA SER A 148 -14.35 -9.50 11.67
C SER A 148 -14.23 -8.02 11.33
N GLU A 149 -15.36 -7.32 11.18
CA GLU A 149 -15.36 -5.88 10.96
C GLU A 149 -14.65 -5.13 12.11
N THR A 150 -14.92 -5.52 13.36
CA THR A 150 -14.26 -4.95 14.55
C THR A 150 -12.74 -5.13 14.50
N GLU A 151 -12.25 -6.33 14.13
CA GLU A 151 -10.80 -6.58 14.00
C GLU A 151 -10.17 -5.68 12.93
N LYS A 152 -10.83 -5.48 11.78
CA LYS A 152 -10.35 -4.57 10.74
C LYS A 152 -10.30 -3.11 11.21
N TYR A 153 -11.25 -2.68 12.03
CA TYR A 153 -11.26 -1.32 12.56
C TYR A 153 -10.13 -1.11 13.58
N GLU A 154 -9.88 -2.11 14.44
CA GLU A 154 -8.73 -2.10 15.35
C GLU A 154 -7.38 -2.13 14.60
N GLU A 155 -7.31 -2.84 13.48
CA GLU A 155 -6.15 -2.85 12.60
C GLU A 155 -5.88 -1.45 12.02
N ILE A 156 -6.91 -0.78 11.46
CA ILE A 156 -6.79 0.60 10.94
C ILE A 156 -6.39 1.57 12.05
N LYS A 157 -7.02 1.47 13.23
CA LYS A 157 -6.67 2.25 14.41
C LYS A 157 -5.20 2.09 14.77
N THR A 158 -4.74 0.85 14.84
CA THR A 158 -3.34 0.52 15.13
C THR A 158 -2.40 1.12 14.09
N LEU A 159 -2.72 1.01 12.81
CA LEU A 159 -1.89 1.61 11.75
C LEU A 159 -1.76 3.13 11.93
N ILE A 160 -2.86 3.84 12.25
CA ILE A 160 -2.84 5.29 12.53
C ILE A 160 -1.98 5.59 13.77
N GLN A 161 -2.11 4.80 14.85
CA GLN A 161 -1.35 4.96 16.07
C GLN A 161 0.15 4.82 15.87
N GLU A 162 0.57 3.81 15.12
CA GLU A 162 1.97 3.43 14.93
C GLU A 162 2.70 4.26 13.86
N LEU A 163 1.98 4.90 12.93
CA LEU A 163 2.60 5.79 11.95
C LEU A 163 3.06 7.08 12.63
N THR A 164 4.37 7.41 12.46
CA THR A 164 5.02 8.58 13.08
C THR A 164 5.52 9.59 12.07
N ILE A 165 5.55 9.25 10.79
CA ILE A 165 6.05 10.12 9.71
C ILE A 165 4.96 11.10 9.21
N PRO A 166 5.36 12.25 8.63
CA PRO A 166 4.44 13.11 7.89
C PRO A 166 3.94 12.37 6.63
N VAL A 167 2.64 12.09 6.58
CA VAL A 167 2.04 11.38 5.44
C VAL A 167 0.54 11.68 5.34
N ALA A 168 0.00 11.75 4.11
CA ALA A 168 -1.45 11.73 3.91
C ALA A 168 -1.99 10.33 4.21
N PHE A 169 -3.03 10.22 5.02
CA PHE A 169 -3.73 8.98 5.33
C PHE A 169 -5.12 9.04 4.69
N ALA A 170 -5.45 8.07 3.81
CA ALA A 170 -6.69 8.13 3.02
C ALA A 170 -7.34 6.75 2.85
N ALA A 171 -8.16 6.35 3.81
CA ALA A 171 -9.03 5.18 3.71
C ALA A 171 -10.33 5.57 2.95
N MET A 172 -10.21 5.85 1.64
CA MET A 172 -11.27 6.41 0.81
C MET A 172 -11.80 5.42 -0.25
N GLY A 173 -11.26 4.20 -0.30
CA GLY A 173 -11.67 3.18 -1.26
C GLY A 173 -13.08 2.67 -1.01
N ALA A 174 -13.77 2.23 -2.08
CA ALA A 174 -15.14 1.72 -2.02
C ALA A 174 -15.29 0.42 -1.20
N SER A 175 -14.18 -0.29 -0.94
CA SER A 175 -14.17 -1.48 -0.09
C SER A 175 -14.17 -1.16 1.41
N ASN A 176 -13.92 0.09 1.79
CA ASN A 176 -13.93 0.50 3.20
C ASN A 176 -15.36 0.69 3.70
N ALA A 177 -15.65 0.20 4.90
CA ALA A 177 -16.95 0.38 5.55
C ALA A 177 -17.18 1.84 5.99
N PHE A 178 -16.10 2.62 6.13
CA PHE A 178 -16.12 4.05 6.43
C PHE A 178 -15.01 4.77 5.67
N GLN A 179 -15.09 6.09 5.62
CA GLN A 179 -14.09 6.91 4.95
C GLN A 179 -13.34 7.78 5.95
N LEU A 180 -12.00 7.79 5.85
CA LEU A 180 -11.11 8.62 6.65
C LEU A 180 -10.12 9.34 5.74
N TYR A 181 -9.92 10.63 6.01
CA TYR A 181 -8.86 11.41 5.38
C TYR A 181 -8.24 12.39 6.37
N GLY A 182 -6.92 12.47 6.38
CA GLY A 182 -6.18 13.43 7.18
C GLY A 182 -4.68 13.37 6.91
N HIS A 183 -3.93 14.26 7.55
CA HIS A 183 -2.48 14.32 7.48
C HIS A 183 -1.87 13.93 8.84
N LEU A 184 -1.07 12.88 8.85
CA LEU A 184 -0.32 12.47 10.03
C LEU A 184 0.98 13.27 10.11
N PRO A 185 1.46 13.62 11.33
CA PRO A 185 0.82 13.35 12.62
C PRO A 185 -0.26 14.36 13.03
N GLN A 186 -0.50 15.44 12.27
CA GLN A 186 -1.32 16.59 12.67
C GLN A 186 -2.78 16.21 13.00
N ASP A 187 -3.38 15.35 12.19
CA ASP A 187 -4.78 14.93 12.34
C ASP A 187 -4.92 13.61 13.13
N LYS A 188 -3.83 13.09 13.74
CA LYS A 188 -3.84 11.76 14.38
C LYS A 188 -4.98 11.58 15.39
N GLU A 189 -5.09 12.51 16.35
CA GLU A 189 -6.12 12.45 17.40
C GLU A 189 -7.54 12.48 16.81
N LYS A 190 -7.77 13.31 15.79
CA LYS A 190 -9.05 13.39 15.09
C LYS A 190 -9.39 12.08 14.40
N LEU A 191 -8.44 11.47 13.67
CA LEU A 191 -8.65 10.21 12.98
C LEU A 191 -8.93 9.08 13.97
N LEU A 192 -8.20 9.01 15.07
CA LEU A 192 -8.40 8.03 16.14
C LEU A 192 -9.78 8.17 16.79
N SER A 193 -10.21 9.41 17.10
CA SER A 193 -11.53 9.68 17.67
C SER A 193 -12.67 9.18 16.78
N VAL A 194 -12.55 9.34 15.45
CA VAL A 194 -13.55 8.82 14.50
C VAL A 194 -13.60 7.29 14.54
N VAL A 195 -12.43 6.62 14.53
CA VAL A 195 -12.40 5.14 14.57
C VAL A 195 -12.92 4.63 15.92
N ASP A 196 -12.60 5.30 17.04
CA ASP A 196 -13.10 4.94 18.37
C ASP A 196 -14.62 5.06 18.46
N GLN A 197 -15.20 6.10 17.85
CA GLN A 197 -16.66 6.22 17.76
C GLN A 197 -17.27 5.05 16.99
N ILE A 198 -16.72 4.70 15.82
CA ILE A 198 -17.19 3.57 15.01
C ILE A 198 -17.10 2.27 15.81
N LEU A 199 -15.96 2.03 16.50
CA LEU A 199 -15.78 0.85 17.33
C LEU A 199 -16.77 0.77 18.51
N SER A 200 -17.27 1.90 19.00
CA SER A 200 -18.26 1.93 20.07
C SER A 200 -19.69 1.58 19.62
N GLU A 201 -19.94 1.58 18.31
CA GLU A 201 -21.25 1.32 17.70
C GLU A 201 -21.42 -0.14 17.20
N VAL A 202 -20.33 -0.95 17.22
CA VAL A 202 -20.30 -2.37 16.77
C VAL A 202 -20.04 -3.32 17.93
#